data_d9c25e360b2644cf7767ea3482c2089b
#
_entry.id   d9c25e360b2644cf7767ea3482c2089b
#
_cell.length_a   1.000
_cell.length_b   1.000
_cell.length_c   1.000
_cell.angle_alpha   90.00
_cell.angle_beta   90.00
_cell.angle_gamma   90.00
#
_symmetry.space_group_name_H-M   'P 1'
#
loop_
_entity.id
_entity.type
_entity.pdbx_description
1 polymer ?
#
loop_
_entity_poly.entity_id
_entity_poly.type
_entity_poly.pdbx_seq_one_letter_code
_entity_poly.pdbx_strand_id
1 'polypeptide(L)'
;MKIAIITDQHLDGRKGSLPFWNYWQKFYDEIFFPTLEKEGITTVFDLGDTFDNRKSVDFNTLNRIKYNYFDRLKKYEVHMLLGNHCTYYKNTNKINSPELLLENYSNIKIYTEPETIFIGGKEFLMMPWINSENKEECTKLSLIHI
;
A
#
# COMPACT_ATOMS: atom_id res chain seq x y z
N MET A 1 -20.37 6.74 -2.26
CA MET A 1 -19.20 6.02 -1.77
C MET A 1 -18.01 6.97 -1.81
N LYS A 2 -17.21 7.00 -0.74
CA LYS A 2 -15.93 7.74 -0.66
C LYS A 2 -14.82 6.74 -0.41
N ILE A 3 -13.69 6.89 -1.09
CA ILE A 3 -12.48 6.08 -0.91
C ILE A 3 -11.33 7.05 -0.61
N ALA A 4 -10.49 6.73 0.35
CA ALA A 4 -9.23 7.45 0.54
C ALA A 4 -8.15 6.81 -0.33
N ILE A 5 -7.31 7.64 -0.92
CA ILE A 5 -6.17 7.19 -1.71
C ILE A 5 -4.90 7.75 -1.07
N ILE A 6 -3.93 6.89 -0.83
CA ILE A 6 -2.60 7.24 -0.34
C ILE A 6 -1.55 6.51 -1.19
N THR A 7 -0.37 7.09 -1.34
CA THR A 7 0.69 6.54 -2.19
C THR A 7 2.06 7.02 -1.74
N ASP A 8 3.13 6.34 -2.16
CA ASP A 8 4.52 6.76 -2.02
C ASP A 8 4.90 7.17 -0.58
N GLN A 9 4.47 6.41 0.39
CA GLN A 9 4.69 6.74 1.80
C GLN A 9 6.14 6.54 2.23
N HIS A 10 6.84 5.52 1.69
CA HIS A 10 8.23 5.21 2.02
C HIS A 10 8.48 5.21 3.54
N LEU A 11 7.66 4.48 4.31
CA LEU A 11 7.57 4.56 5.78
C LEU A 11 8.89 4.28 6.52
N ASP A 12 9.76 3.46 5.94
CA ASP A 12 11.12 3.18 6.42
C ASP A 12 12.18 4.06 5.74
N GLY A 13 11.76 5.09 5.03
CA GLY A 13 12.61 5.98 4.26
C GLY A 13 13.71 6.63 5.08
N ARG A 14 14.80 7.02 4.40
CA ARG A 14 15.98 7.59 5.03
C ARG A 14 16.56 6.73 6.15
N LYS A 15 16.59 5.40 5.94
CA LYS A 15 17.08 4.41 6.92
C LYS A 15 16.31 4.44 8.24
N GLY A 16 14.99 4.59 8.18
CA GLY A 16 14.13 4.63 9.37
C GLY A 16 14.27 5.91 10.21
N SER A 17 14.69 7.01 9.61
CA SER A 17 14.92 8.29 10.27
C SER A 17 13.71 8.76 11.09
N LEU A 18 13.92 9.04 12.38
CA LEU A 18 12.88 9.57 13.28
C LEU A 18 12.33 10.93 12.83
N PRO A 19 13.15 11.91 12.43
CA PRO A 19 12.61 13.17 11.91
C PRO A 19 11.71 12.99 10.69
N PHE A 20 12.07 12.08 9.77
CA PHE A 20 11.22 11.75 8.62
C PHE A 20 9.91 11.07 9.04
N TRP A 21 9.98 10.09 9.95
CA TRP A 21 8.81 9.44 10.52
C TRP A 21 7.87 10.43 11.23
N ASN A 22 8.39 11.38 11.98
CA ASN A 22 7.59 12.35 12.72
C ASN A 22 6.70 13.21 11.80
N TYR A 23 7.11 13.47 10.55
CA TYR A 23 6.25 14.12 9.56
C TYR A 23 5.06 13.23 9.20
N TRP A 24 5.29 11.93 8.94
CA TRP A 24 4.23 10.98 8.68
C TRP A 24 3.32 10.82 9.88
N GLN A 25 3.87 10.68 11.08
CA GLN A 25 3.10 10.55 12.31
C GLN A 25 2.16 11.75 12.49
N LYS A 26 2.66 12.95 12.32
CA LYS A 26 1.84 14.18 12.40
C LYS A 26 0.72 14.19 11.35
N PHE A 27 1.03 13.82 10.11
CA PHE A 27 0.03 13.71 9.04
C PHE A 27 -1.06 12.69 9.39
N TYR A 28 -0.68 11.52 9.89
CA TYR A 28 -1.64 10.50 10.29
C TYR A 28 -2.53 10.95 11.45
N ASP A 29 -1.95 11.59 12.46
CA ASP A 29 -2.65 11.99 13.66
C ASP A 29 -3.57 13.19 13.44
N GLU A 30 -3.13 14.17 12.66
CA GLU A 30 -3.84 15.44 12.50
C GLU A 30 -4.74 15.48 11.25
N ILE A 31 -4.41 14.71 10.21
CA ILE A 31 -5.08 14.83 8.91
C ILE A 31 -5.71 13.51 8.47
N PHE A 32 -4.90 12.47 8.25
CA PHE A 32 -5.37 11.26 7.57
C PHE A 32 -6.49 10.54 8.33
N PHE A 33 -6.21 10.03 9.52
CA PHE A 33 -7.22 9.29 10.28
C PHE A 33 -8.40 10.15 10.72
N PRO A 34 -8.23 11.40 11.19
CA PRO A 34 -9.37 12.28 11.48
C PRO A 34 -10.26 12.54 10.26
N THR A 35 -9.66 12.65 9.06
CA THR A 35 -10.44 12.83 7.83
C THR A 35 -11.24 11.58 7.49
N LEU A 36 -10.63 10.37 7.59
CA LEU A 36 -11.36 9.11 7.36
C LEU A 36 -12.60 9.02 8.28
N GLU A 37 -12.43 9.33 9.56
CA GLU A 37 -13.50 9.29 10.55
C GLU A 37 -14.58 10.33 10.27
N LYS A 38 -14.20 11.58 10.07
CA LYS A 38 -15.12 12.69 9.78
C LYS A 38 -15.95 12.45 8.53
N GLU A 39 -15.34 11.92 7.49
CA GLU A 39 -15.99 11.69 6.19
C GLU A 39 -16.68 10.32 6.09
N GLY A 40 -16.59 9.48 7.12
CA GLY A 40 -17.16 8.13 7.16
C GLY A 40 -16.56 7.21 6.10
N ILE A 41 -15.25 7.37 5.83
CA ILE A 41 -14.54 6.56 4.84
C ILE A 41 -14.16 5.23 5.49
N THR A 42 -14.49 4.13 4.85
CA THR A 42 -14.19 2.77 5.31
C THR A 42 -13.22 2.02 4.41
N THR A 43 -12.94 2.54 3.22
CA THR A 43 -12.08 1.91 2.22
C THR A 43 -10.88 2.80 1.90
N VAL A 44 -9.70 2.23 1.93
CA VAL A 44 -8.42 2.91 1.65
C VAL A 44 -7.71 2.19 0.50
N PHE A 45 -7.27 2.94 -0.49
CA PHE A 45 -6.38 2.47 -1.55
C PHE A 45 -4.97 2.99 -1.28
N ASP A 46 -4.02 2.08 -1.12
CA ASP A 46 -2.58 2.37 -1.09
C ASP A 46 -2.01 2.00 -2.47
N LEU A 47 -1.58 3.02 -3.21
CA LEU A 47 -1.15 2.81 -4.60
C LEU A 47 0.32 2.39 -4.74
N GLY A 48 0.94 1.98 -3.64
CA GLY A 48 2.27 1.38 -3.63
C GLY A 48 3.36 2.30 -3.08
N ASP A 49 4.58 1.77 -3.11
CA ASP A 49 5.76 2.36 -2.49
C ASP A 49 5.57 2.73 -1.01
N THR A 50 4.84 1.88 -0.31
CA THR A 50 4.58 1.99 1.13
C THR A 50 5.86 1.84 1.94
N PHE A 51 6.77 0.94 1.51
CA PHE A 51 8.13 0.78 2.04
C PHE A 51 9.16 1.28 1.03
N ASP A 52 10.28 1.84 1.52
CA ASP A 52 11.35 2.40 0.70
C ASP A 52 12.40 1.37 0.32
N ASN A 53 12.76 0.49 1.26
CA ASN A 53 13.86 -0.44 1.07
C ASN A 53 13.37 -1.81 0.62
N ARG A 54 13.87 -2.26 -0.54
CA ARG A 54 13.53 -3.56 -1.15
C ARG A 54 13.99 -4.77 -0.35
N LYS A 55 15.02 -4.64 0.49
CA LYS A 55 15.76 -5.78 1.05
C LYS A 55 15.68 -5.91 2.56
N SER A 56 15.44 -4.83 3.26
CA SER A 56 15.51 -4.84 4.71
C SER A 56 14.74 -3.68 5.35
N VAL A 57 14.25 -3.92 6.53
CA VAL A 57 13.73 -2.90 7.43
C VAL A 57 14.23 -3.25 8.84
N ASP A 58 14.72 -2.28 9.60
CA ASP A 58 15.11 -2.54 10.98
C ASP A 58 13.87 -2.76 11.86
N PHE A 59 14.01 -3.62 12.87
CA PHE A 59 12.90 -4.05 13.70
C PHE A 59 12.25 -2.92 14.50
N ASN A 60 13.01 -1.93 14.94
CA ASN A 60 12.44 -0.79 15.67
C ASN A 60 11.58 0.08 14.75
N THR A 61 12.07 0.34 13.54
CA THR A 61 11.31 1.05 12.50
C THR A 61 10.04 0.29 12.13
N LEU A 62 10.15 -1.02 11.88
CA LEU A 62 9.01 -1.85 11.54
C LEU A 62 7.95 -1.87 12.67
N ASN A 63 8.38 -2.06 13.92
CA ASN A 63 7.48 -2.03 15.07
C ASN A 63 6.73 -0.71 15.18
N ARG A 64 7.43 0.41 15.01
CA ARG A 64 6.85 1.75 15.03
C ARG A 64 5.83 1.95 13.93
N ILE A 65 6.13 1.52 12.69
CA ILE A 65 5.23 1.58 11.55
C ILE A 65 3.98 0.75 11.80
N LYS A 66 4.14 -0.49 12.25
CA LYS A 66 3.00 -1.37 12.56
C LYS A 66 2.10 -0.75 13.61
N TYR A 67 2.64 -0.34 14.74
CA TYR A 67 1.85 0.20 15.86
C TYR A 67 1.14 1.52 15.52
N ASN A 68 1.82 2.45 14.86
CA ASN A 68 1.26 3.79 14.66
C ASN A 68 0.47 3.96 13.34
N TYR A 69 0.62 3.03 12.39
CA TYR A 69 -0.07 3.12 11.10
C TYR A 69 -0.92 1.88 10.82
N PHE A 70 -0.32 0.70 10.64
CA PHE A 70 -1.07 -0.48 10.21
C PHE A 70 -2.09 -0.98 11.25
N ASP A 71 -1.78 -0.92 12.55
CA ASP A 71 -2.73 -1.29 13.59
C ASP A 71 -3.97 -0.38 13.62
N ARG A 72 -3.80 0.89 13.26
CA ARG A 72 -4.91 1.83 13.12
C ARG A 72 -5.76 1.58 11.89
N LEU A 73 -5.17 0.98 10.85
CA LEU A 73 -5.90 0.59 9.64
C LEU A 73 -6.78 -0.64 9.83
N LYS A 74 -6.66 -1.40 10.91
CA LYS A 74 -7.43 -2.65 11.14
C LYS A 74 -8.95 -2.49 11.03
N LYS A 75 -9.49 -1.29 11.24
CA LYS A 75 -10.91 -0.98 11.11
C LYS A 75 -11.35 -0.58 9.69
N TYR A 76 -10.43 -0.51 8.74
CA TYR A 76 -10.68 -0.15 7.35
C TYR A 76 -10.42 -1.33 6.42
N GLU A 77 -11.14 -1.39 5.30
CA GLU A 77 -10.80 -2.25 4.18
C GLU A 77 -9.68 -1.59 3.37
N VAL A 78 -8.55 -2.26 3.23
CA VAL A 78 -7.38 -1.70 2.57
C VAL A 78 -7.03 -2.51 1.33
N HIS A 79 -6.92 -1.82 0.21
CA HIS A 79 -6.47 -2.38 -1.07
C HIS A 79 -5.09 -1.78 -1.39
N MET A 80 -4.06 -2.62 -1.38
CA MET A 80 -2.67 -2.19 -1.53
C MET A 80 -2.06 -2.72 -2.83
N LEU A 81 -1.57 -1.81 -3.66
CA LEU A 81 -0.77 -2.16 -4.83
C LEU A 81 0.70 -2.30 -4.47
N LEU A 82 1.40 -3.16 -5.18
CA LEU A 82 2.86 -3.17 -5.12
C LEU A 82 3.43 -2.04 -5.97
N GLY A 83 4.26 -1.19 -5.35
CA GLY A 83 5.12 -0.26 -6.06
C GLY A 83 6.49 -0.87 -6.37
N ASN A 84 7.31 -0.15 -7.11
CA ASN A 84 8.63 -0.64 -7.50
C ASN A 84 9.63 -0.75 -6.33
N HIS A 85 9.43 -0.04 -5.23
CA HIS A 85 10.22 -0.17 -4.01
C HIS A 85 9.78 -1.35 -3.14
N CYS A 86 8.58 -1.86 -3.33
CA CYS A 86 8.06 -2.97 -2.53
C CYS A 86 8.62 -4.34 -2.95
N THR A 87 9.16 -4.49 -4.15
CA THR A 87 9.62 -5.78 -4.69
C THR A 87 11.11 -6.00 -4.48
N TYR A 88 11.52 -7.20 -4.09
CA TYR A 88 12.94 -7.55 -3.91
C TYR A 88 13.71 -7.51 -5.24
N TYR A 89 13.17 -8.16 -6.27
CA TYR A 89 13.72 -8.15 -7.63
C TYR A 89 12.93 -7.17 -8.51
N LYS A 90 13.64 -6.57 -9.49
CA LYS A 90 13.02 -5.58 -10.40
C LYS A 90 12.13 -6.17 -11.49
N ASN A 91 12.18 -7.47 -11.69
CA ASN A 91 11.54 -8.16 -12.80
C ASN A 91 10.38 -9.08 -12.40
N THR A 92 10.06 -9.13 -11.12
CA THR A 92 8.96 -9.96 -10.58
C THR A 92 8.38 -9.38 -9.29
N ASN A 93 7.11 -9.63 -9.03
CA ASN A 93 6.38 -9.25 -7.82
C ASN A 93 6.34 -10.36 -6.75
N LYS A 94 6.92 -11.54 -7.02
CA LYS A 94 6.79 -12.74 -6.17
C LYS A 94 7.38 -12.60 -4.77
N ILE A 95 8.45 -11.83 -4.60
CA ILE A 95 9.04 -11.55 -3.29
C ILE A 95 8.90 -10.06 -3.03
N ASN A 96 8.03 -9.71 -2.11
CA ASN A 96 7.72 -8.31 -1.81
C ASN A 96 7.56 -8.07 -0.31
N SER A 97 7.87 -6.87 0.13
CA SER A 97 7.81 -6.50 1.53
C SER A 97 6.39 -6.45 2.11
N PRO A 98 5.35 -5.97 1.40
CA PRO A 98 4.00 -5.96 1.97
C PRO A 98 3.48 -7.35 2.34
N GLU A 99 3.54 -8.34 1.45
CA GLU A 99 3.08 -9.69 1.79
C GLU A 99 3.83 -10.29 2.98
N LEU A 100 5.16 -10.14 3.02
CA LEU A 100 5.97 -10.68 4.12
C LEU A 100 5.74 -9.98 5.46
N LEU A 101 5.53 -8.66 5.45
CA LEU A 101 5.45 -7.87 6.67
C LEU A 101 4.03 -7.70 7.20
N LEU A 102 3.02 -7.84 6.33
CA LEU A 102 1.63 -7.55 6.64
C LEU A 102 0.71 -8.78 6.59
N GLU A 103 1.25 -10.00 6.53
CA GLU A 103 0.48 -11.25 6.45
C GLU A 103 -0.58 -11.41 7.56
N ASN A 104 -0.34 -10.81 8.73
CA ASN A 104 -1.26 -10.87 9.87
C ASN A 104 -2.39 -9.82 9.84
N TYR A 105 -2.45 -8.99 8.79
CA TYR A 105 -3.48 -7.97 8.63
C TYR A 105 -4.55 -8.44 7.63
N SER A 106 -5.52 -9.19 8.09
CA SER A 106 -6.59 -9.77 7.25
C SER A 106 -7.47 -8.74 6.54
N ASN A 107 -7.44 -7.48 6.98
CA ASN A 107 -8.13 -6.35 6.38
C ASN A 107 -7.36 -5.69 5.23
N ILE A 108 -6.13 -6.11 4.96
CA ILE A 108 -5.28 -5.59 3.88
C ILE A 108 -5.20 -6.63 2.77
N LYS A 109 -5.77 -6.32 1.61
CA LYS A 109 -5.59 -7.12 0.40
C LYS A 109 -4.46 -6.51 -0.43
N ILE A 110 -3.42 -7.30 -0.66
CA ILE A 110 -2.25 -6.91 -1.46
C ILE A 110 -2.40 -7.49 -2.87
N TYR A 111 -2.24 -6.64 -3.88
CA TYR A 111 -2.33 -7.02 -5.28
C TYR A 111 -0.93 -7.18 -5.87
N THR A 112 -0.54 -8.41 -6.11
CA THR A 112 0.74 -8.79 -6.75
C THR A 112 0.61 -8.98 -8.25
N GLU A 113 -0.61 -9.26 -8.71
CA GLU A 113 -1.02 -9.41 -10.10
C GLU A 113 -2.19 -8.47 -10.40
N PRO A 114 -2.44 -8.12 -11.67
CA PRO A 114 -3.56 -7.27 -12.03
C PRO A 114 -4.89 -7.98 -11.75
N GLU A 115 -5.80 -7.31 -11.10
CA GLU A 115 -7.12 -7.83 -10.73
C GLU A 115 -8.20 -6.77 -10.87
N THR A 116 -9.36 -7.15 -11.43
CA THR A 116 -10.55 -6.29 -11.45
C THR A 116 -11.40 -6.56 -10.23
N ILE A 117 -11.75 -5.51 -9.49
CA ILE A 117 -12.60 -5.58 -8.30
C ILE A 117 -13.81 -4.67 -8.42
N PHE A 118 -14.84 -4.95 -7.63
CA PHE A 118 -16.07 -4.14 -7.57
C PHE A 118 -16.28 -3.61 -6.16
N ILE A 119 -16.35 -2.29 -6.01
CA ILE A 119 -16.61 -1.63 -4.73
C ILE A 119 -17.72 -0.61 -4.92
N GLY A 120 -18.79 -0.72 -4.14
CA GLY A 120 -19.93 0.20 -4.22
C GLY A 120 -20.56 0.29 -5.62
N GLY A 121 -20.58 -0.82 -6.35
CA GLY A 121 -21.12 -0.90 -7.71
C GLY A 121 -20.24 -0.28 -8.80
N LYS A 122 -19.01 0.10 -8.47
CA LYS A 122 -18.01 0.58 -9.45
C LYS A 122 -16.91 -0.42 -9.63
N GLU A 123 -16.44 -0.53 -10.87
CA GLU A 123 -15.32 -1.38 -11.26
C GLU A 123 -14.00 -0.64 -11.09
N PHE A 124 -12.99 -1.33 -10.55
CA PHE A 124 -11.61 -0.84 -10.40
C PHE A 124 -10.64 -1.90 -10.92
N LEU A 125 -9.75 -1.49 -11.80
CA LEU A 125 -8.62 -2.30 -12.21
C LEU A 125 -7.43 -2.01 -11.27
N MET A 126 -7.12 -2.96 -10.41
CA MET A 126 -5.98 -2.92 -9.49
C MET A 126 -4.75 -3.44 -10.23
N MET A 127 -3.84 -2.52 -10.58
CA MET A 127 -2.67 -2.84 -11.39
C MET A 127 -1.39 -2.56 -10.59
N PRO A 128 -0.67 -3.61 -10.15
CA PRO A 128 0.58 -3.46 -9.39
C PRO A 128 1.73 -2.99 -10.28
N TRP A 129 2.92 -2.84 -9.71
CA TRP A 129 4.14 -2.55 -10.43
C TRP A 129 4.31 -3.44 -11.66
N ILE A 130 4.39 -2.80 -12.84
CA ILE A 130 4.55 -3.47 -14.13
C ILE A 130 6.03 -3.78 -14.35
N ASN A 131 6.35 -5.05 -14.53
CA ASN A 131 7.69 -5.56 -14.77
C ASN A 131 7.72 -6.50 -15.98
N SER A 132 8.87 -7.10 -16.28
CA SER A 132 9.01 -7.96 -17.45
C SER A 132 8.16 -9.24 -17.39
N GLU A 133 7.81 -9.72 -16.20
CA GLU A 133 7.02 -10.94 -16.01
C GLU A 133 5.52 -10.71 -16.28
N ASN A 134 4.96 -9.58 -15.83
CA ASN A 134 3.51 -9.29 -15.91
C ASN A 134 3.11 -8.28 -17.00
N LYS A 135 4.07 -7.70 -17.71
CA LYS A 135 3.83 -6.61 -18.67
C LYS A 135 2.80 -6.97 -19.74
N GLU A 136 2.82 -8.18 -20.25
CA GLU A 136 1.92 -8.60 -21.33
C GLU A 136 0.47 -8.64 -20.84
N GLU A 137 0.24 -9.21 -19.66
CA GLU A 137 -1.07 -9.29 -19.03
C GLU A 137 -1.61 -7.91 -18.65
N CYS A 138 -0.78 -7.09 -17.99
CA CYS A 138 -1.12 -5.71 -17.65
C CYS A 138 -1.52 -4.90 -18.89
N THR A 139 -0.80 -5.07 -20.01
CA THR A 139 -1.10 -4.36 -21.26
C THR A 139 -2.45 -4.80 -21.82
N LYS A 140 -2.74 -6.11 -21.84
CA LYS A 140 -4.02 -6.64 -22.32
C LYS A 140 -5.20 -6.08 -21.52
N LEU A 141 -5.10 -6.12 -20.19
CA LEU A 141 -6.16 -5.62 -19.31
C LEU A 141 -6.35 -4.10 -19.43
N SER A 142 -5.29 -3.34 -19.54
CA SER A 142 -5.35 -1.89 -19.75
C SER A 142 -6.11 -1.53 -21.04
N LEU A 143 -5.90 -2.28 -22.13
CA LEU A 143 -6.58 -2.06 -23.41
C LEU A 143 -8.08 -2.41 -23.39
N ILE A 144 -8.51 -3.30 -22.52
CA ILE A 144 -9.92 -3.66 -22.36
C ILE A 144 -10.70 -2.56 -21.60
N HIS A 145 -10.02 -1.80 -20.74
CA HIS A 145 -10.63 -0.76 -19.90
C HIS A 145 -10.52 0.66 -20.48
N ILE A 146 -9.98 0.82 -21.69
CA ILE A 146 -9.97 2.09 -22.44
C ILE A 146 -11.16 2.10 -23.39
#